data_ed3ea8d43bffb05d56b54eedac3f837e
#
_entry.id   ed3ea8d43bffb05d56b54eedac3f837e
#
_cell.length_a   1.000
_cell.length_b   1.000
_cell.length_c   1.000
_cell.angle_alpha   90.00
_cell.angle_beta   90.00
_cell.angle_gamma   90.00
#
_symmetry.space_group_name_H-M   'P 1'
#
loop_
_entity.id
_entity.type
_entity.pdbx_description
1 polymer ?
#
loop_
_entity_poly.entity_id
_entity_poly.type
_entity_poly.pdbx_seq_one_letter_code
_entity_poly.pdbx_strand_id
1 'polypeptide(L)'
;WGFADFYGSYYSHYGNRNNTGSLQLFTGNLFLNEESALEGTGQYLIMEDIFSAPSDTLLPAGNYRAAETGEPFTFYAGKKFEDNRESIPSGAFIYYIESDPTKSKIAYVTDGTMKINVSSEGIYDIQCNFTLDGKTELKGTFKSELPHFDRFAVTPASASRHRLKLQSPVN
;
A
#
# COMPACT_ATOMS: atom_id res chain seq x y z
N TRP A 1 -8.47 2.09 -10.10
CA TRP A 1 -9.11 2.55 -8.87
C TRP A 1 -8.18 2.31 -7.67
N GLY A 2 -8.50 2.90 -6.52
CA GLY A 2 -7.71 2.73 -5.32
C GLY A 2 -8.37 3.36 -4.10
N PHE A 3 -7.74 3.17 -2.94
CA PHE A 3 -8.13 3.80 -1.68
C PHE A 3 -6.93 3.87 -0.73
N ALA A 4 -7.07 4.68 0.31
CA ALA A 4 -6.09 4.78 1.39
C ALA A 4 -6.77 4.54 2.75
N ASP A 5 -6.04 3.91 3.67
CA ASP A 5 -6.44 3.80 5.08
C ASP A 5 -5.53 4.68 5.95
N PHE A 6 -6.09 5.30 6.97
CA PHE A 6 -5.38 6.09 7.95
C PHE A 6 -5.39 5.39 9.31
N TYR A 7 -4.21 5.16 9.88
CA TYR A 7 -4.02 4.44 11.14
C TYR A 7 -3.52 5.34 12.28
N GLY A 8 -3.35 6.64 12.05
CA GLY A 8 -2.79 7.56 13.03
C GLY A 8 -1.38 7.16 13.49
N SER A 9 -1.04 7.44 14.74
CA SER A 9 0.27 7.14 15.33
C SER A 9 0.44 5.64 15.67
N TYR A 10 0.24 4.77 14.70
CA TYR A 10 0.24 3.30 14.85
C TYR A 10 1.50 2.76 15.53
N TYR A 11 2.66 3.33 15.23
CA TYR A 11 3.94 2.93 15.80
C TYR A 11 4.35 3.68 17.06
N SER A 12 3.41 4.38 17.75
CA SER A 12 3.71 5.15 18.96
C SER A 12 4.31 4.32 20.09
N HIS A 13 3.91 3.06 20.23
CA HIS A 13 4.48 2.13 21.23
C HIS A 13 5.96 1.80 20.98
N TYR A 14 6.42 1.99 19.75
CA TYR A 14 7.83 1.81 19.35
C TYR A 14 8.59 3.14 19.28
N GLY A 15 8.00 4.23 19.81
CA GLY A 15 8.63 5.54 19.86
C GLY A 15 8.45 6.41 18.62
N ASN A 16 7.81 5.92 17.57
CA ASN A 16 7.50 6.72 16.38
C ASN A 16 6.11 7.35 16.52
N ARG A 17 6.07 8.69 16.58
CA ARG A 17 4.83 9.48 16.73
C ARG A 17 4.21 9.93 15.41
N ASN A 18 4.86 9.64 14.29
CA ASN A 18 4.34 9.99 12.97
C ASN A 18 3.09 9.17 12.65
N ASN A 19 2.21 9.77 11.88
CA ASN A 19 1.05 9.06 11.39
C ASN A 19 1.45 8.05 10.33
N THR A 20 0.73 6.96 10.30
CA THR A 20 0.90 5.88 9.34
C THR A 20 -0.39 5.73 8.54
N GLY A 21 -0.25 5.63 7.24
CA GLY A 21 -1.33 5.30 6.32
C GLY A 21 -0.95 4.12 5.44
N SER A 22 -1.92 3.57 4.73
CA SER A 22 -1.69 2.65 3.65
C SER A 22 -2.32 3.15 2.35
N LEU A 23 -1.78 2.69 1.23
CA LEU A 23 -2.29 2.97 -0.10
C LEU A 23 -2.47 1.65 -0.85
N GLN A 24 -3.63 1.48 -1.47
CA GLN A 24 -3.96 0.32 -2.27
C GLN A 24 -4.43 0.78 -3.65
N LEU A 25 -3.72 0.39 -4.70
CA LEU A 25 -4.01 0.77 -6.08
C LEU A 25 -4.20 -0.46 -6.96
N PHE A 26 -5.17 -0.39 -7.85
CA PHE A 26 -5.60 -1.52 -8.69
C PHE A 26 -5.68 -1.10 -10.16
N THR A 27 -5.31 -1.97 -11.06
CA THR A 27 -5.61 -1.79 -12.48
C THR A 27 -7.09 -2.02 -12.77
N GLY A 28 -7.60 -1.44 -13.87
CA GLY A 28 -9.02 -1.36 -14.16
C GLY A 28 -9.76 -2.70 -14.35
N ASN A 29 -9.03 -3.81 -14.57
CA ASN A 29 -9.63 -5.13 -14.74
C ASN A 29 -9.84 -5.88 -13.42
N LEU A 30 -9.37 -5.32 -12.31
CA LEU A 30 -9.62 -5.86 -10.97
C LEU A 30 -10.87 -5.20 -10.36
N PHE A 31 -11.70 -5.97 -9.72
CA PHE A 31 -12.94 -5.51 -9.08
C PHE A 31 -13.25 -6.33 -7.83
N LEU A 32 -14.11 -5.80 -6.96
CA LEU A 32 -14.61 -6.52 -5.80
C LEU A 32 -15.90 -7.25 -6.16
N ASN A 33 -15.99 -8.53 -5.83
CA ASN A 33 -17.20 -9.30 -5.95
C ASN A 33 -18.18 -9.01 -4.79
N GLU A 34 -19.34 -9.66 -4.79
CA GLU A 34 -20.39 -9.49 -3.76
C GLU A 34 -19.92 -9.86 -2.34
N GLU A 35 -18.91 -10.73 -2.22
CA GLU A 35 -18.29 -11.12 -0.95
C GLU A 35 -17.13 -10.19 -0.54
N SER A 36 -16.91 -9.10 -1.26
CA SER A 36 -15.76 -8.17 -1.08
C SER A 36 -14.39 -8.83 -1.27
N ALA A 37 -14.33 -9.91 -2.03
CA ALA A 37 -13.09 -10.51 -2.47
C ALA A 37 -12.65 -9.92 -3.82
N LEU A 38 -11.34 -9.78 -4.03
CA LEU A 38 -10.78 -9.23 -5.25
C LEU A 38 -10.77 -10.29 -6.35
N GLU A 39 -11.38 -9.97 -7.48
CA GLU A 39 -11.47 -10.80 -8.69
C GLU A 39 -10.92 -10.07 -9.91
N GLY A 40 -10.70 -10.84 -10.99
CA GLY A 40 -10.18 -10.34 -12.27
C GLY A 40 -8.70 -10.61 -12.45
N THR A 41 -8.12 -9.97 -13.45
CA THR A 41 -6.70 -10.05 -13.78
C THR A 41 -6.09 -8.67 -13.80
N GLY A 42 -4.86 -8.52 -13.31
CA GLY A 42 -4.20 -7.23 -13.28
C GLY A 42 -3.16 -7.10 -12.18
N GLN A 43 -2.91 -5.86 -11.80
CA GLN A 43 -1.92 -5.51 -10.80
C GLN A 43 -2.60 -4.87 -9.59
N TYR A 44 -2.17 -5.29 -8.42
CA TYR A 44 -2.61 -4.77 -7.13
C TYR A 44 -1.39 -4.35 -6.31
N LEU A 45 -1.13 -3.05 -6.27
CA LEU A 45 -0.08 -2.44 -5.46
C LEU A 45 -0.61 -2.20 -4.04
N ILE A 46 0.14 -2.64 -3.07
CA ILE A 46 -0.09 -2.39 -1.64
C ILE A 46 1.13 -1.67 -1.07
N MET A 47 0.90 -0.57 -0.37
CA MET A 47 1.90 0.13 0.44
C MET A 47 1.33 0.26 1.84
N GLU A 48 1.80 -0.56 2.77
CA GLU A 48 1.18 -0.68 4.11
C GLU A 48 1.58 0.40 5.09
N ASP A 49 2.80 0.92 4.95
CA ASP A 49 3.40 1.84 5.90
C ASP A 49 3.94 3.07 5.18
N ILE A 50 3.07 4.06 5.02
CA ILE A 50 3.40 5.38 4.49
C ILE A 50 3.32 6.37 5.64
N PHE A 51 4.39 7.12 5.87
CA PHE A 51 4.50 8.01 7.01
C PHE A 51 4.25 9.47 6.63
N SER A 52 3.45 10.13 7.47
CA SER A 52 3.16 11.56 7.39
C SER A 52 3.34 12.24 8.75
N ALA A 53 3.31 13.59 8.77
CA ALA A 53 3.46 14.32 10.02
C ALA A 53 2.27 14.05 10.98
N PRO A 54 2.46 14.18 12.30
CA PRO A 54 1.39 13.96 13.28
C PRO A 54 0.16 14.86 13.11
N SER A 55 0.31 15.99 12.41
CA SER A 55 -0.77 16.92 12.08
C SER A 55 -1.62 16.50 10.88
N ASP A 56 -1.16 15.56 10.08
CA ASP A 56 -1.84 15.13 8.86
C ASP A 56 -2.94 14.12 9.19
N THR A 57 -4.09 14.25 8.55
CA THR A 57 -5.24 13.33 8.73
C THR A 57 -5.56 12.52 7.48
N LEU A 58 -4.91 12.83 6.38
CA LEU A 58 -5.04 12.16 5.08
C LEU A 58 -3.63 11.93 4.52
N LEU A 59 -3.54 11.20 3.43
CA LEU A 59 -2.28 11.02 2.71
C LEU A 59 -1.91 12.35 2.03
N PRO A 60 -0.89 13.11 2.55
CA PRO A 60 -0.62 14.45 2.06
C PRO A 60 0.12 14.44 0.72
N ALA A 61 -0.03 15.54 -0.04
CA ALA A 61 0.79 15.79 -1.23
C ALA A 61 2.27 15.89 -0.83
N GLY A 62 3.16 15.30 -1.63
CA GLY A 62 4.59 15.32 -1.36
C GLY A 62 5.38 14.31 -2.19
N ASN A 63 6.69 14.28 -1.94
CA ASN A 63 7.59 13.31 -2.53
C ASN A 63 8.00 12.30 -1.46
N TYR A 64 7.62 11.06 -1.65
CA TYR A 64 7.88 9.95 -0.75
C TYR A 64 9.04 9.11 -1.28
N ARG A 65 9.82 8.54 -0.38
CA ARG A 65 10.92 7.64 -0.71
C ARG A 65 10.91 6.40 0.18
N ALA A 66 11.44 5.32 -0.32
CA ALA A 66 11.69 4.13 0.49
C ALA A 66 12.72 4.44 1.58
N ALA A 67 12.41 4.12 2.84
CA ALA A 67 13.32 4.29 3.97
C ALA A 67 12.80 3.52 5.19
N GLU A 68 13.69 3.01 6.02
CA GLU A 68 13.35 2.30 7.26
C GLU A 68 13.21 3.24 8.49
N THR A 69 13.19 4.57 8.27
CA THR A 69 13.20 5.55 9.36
C THR A 69 11.83 5.84 9.96
N GLY A 70 10.76 5.65 9.18
CA GLY A 70 9.41 6.04 9.58
C GLY A 70 9.22 7.56 9.74
N GLU A 71 10.08 8.37 9.12
CA GLU A 71 9.94 9.83 9.06
C GLU A 71 8.84 10.24 8.07
N PRO A 72 8.25 11.44 8.20
CA PRO A 72 7.30 11.94 7.22
C PRO A 72 7.86 11.91 5.80
N PHE A 73 7.00 11.61 4.83
CA PHE A 73 7.35 11.42 3.42
C PHE A 73 8.29 10.24 3.15
N THR A 74 8.20 9.19 3.97
CA THR A 74 8.82 7.90 3.70
C THR A 74 7.79 6.80 3.65
N PHE A 75 8.17 5.66 3.10
CA PHE A 75 7.43 4.40 3.18
C PHE A 75 8.38 3.24 3.42
N TYR A 76 7.89 2.18 4.05
CA TYR A 76 8.69 0.98 4.24
C TYR A 76 8.78 0.18 2.96
N ALA A 77 9.99 -0.21 2.61
CA ALA A 77 10.25 -1.15 1.53
C ALA A 77 9.57 -2.49 1.78
N GLY A 78 9.25 -3.19 0.70
CA GLY A 78 8.62 -4.49 0.77
C GLY A 78 9.59 -5.58 1.19
N LYS A 79 9.11 -6.46 2.04
CA LYS A 79 9.86 -7.63 2.49
C LYS A 79 8.94 -8.81 2.78
N LYS A 80 9.54 -9.98 2.72
CA LYS A 80 8.94 -11.22 3.15
C LYS A 80 9.15 -11.38 4.64
N PHE A 81 8.08 -11.60 5.37
CA PHE A 81 8.14 -11.90 6.80
C PHE A 81 7.76 -13.36 7.01
N GLU A 82 8.60 -14.10 7.72
CA GLU A 82 8.33 -15.51 8.04
C GLU A 82 7.77 -15.61 9.45
N ASP A 83 6.54 -16.07 9.59
CA ASP A 83 5.89 -16.35 10.87
C ASP A 83 5.27 -17.74 10.86
N ASN A 84 5.63 -18.59 11.84
CA ASN A 84 5.04 -19.91 12.09
C ASN A 84 4.87 -20.80 10.84
N ARG A 85 5.83 -20.76 9.89
CA ARG A 85 5.84 -21.46 8.59
C ARG A 85 5.00 -20.80 7.50
N GLU A 86 4.40 -19.66 7.76
CA GLU A 86 3.74 -18.86 6.74
C GLU A 86 4.63 -17.71 6.31
N SER A 87 4.60 -17.43 5.05
CA SER A 87 5.31 -16.31 4.46
C SER A 87 4.33 -15.18 4.19
N ILE A 88 4.49 -14.09 4.93
CA ILE A 88 3.59 -12.95 4.88
C ILE A 88 4.31 -11.77 4.22
N PRO A 89 3.79 -11.20 3.12
CA PRO A 89 4.34 -9.98 2.57
C PRO A 89 4.09 -8.80 3.53
N SER A 90 5.02 -7.86 3.60
CA SER A 90 4.94 -6.66 4.44
C SER A 90 5.58 -5.46 3.75
N GLY A 91 5.16 -4.24 4.10
CA GLY A 91 5.65 -3.00 3.52
C GLY A 91 5.03 -2.71 2.15
N ALA A 92 5.85 -2.40 1.15
CA ALA A 92 5.40 -2.09 -0.20
C ALA A 92 5.62 -3.26 -1.16
N PHE A 93 4.55 -3.79 -1.75
CA PHE A 93 4.62 -4.94 -2.66
C PHE A 93 3.48 -4.91 -3.69
N ILE A 94 3.63 -5.68 -4.77
CA ILE A 94 2.66 -5.75 -5.84
C ILE A 94 2.31 -7.19 -6.16
N TYR A 95 1.02 -7.49 -6.28
CA TYR A 95 0.50 -8.71 -6.85
C TYR A 95 0.27 -8.56 -8.35
N TYR A 96 0.74 -9.52 -9.11
CA TYR A 96 0.37 -9.75 -10.51
C TYR A 96 -0.64 -10.89 -10.52
N ILE A 97 -1.91 -10.56 -10.69
CA ILE A 97 -3.02 -11.50 -10.60
C ILE A 97 -3.40 -11.95 -12.01
N GLU A 98 -3.27 -13.24 -12.26
CA GLU A 98 -3.57 -13.88 -13.52
C GLU A 98 -4.84 -14.75 -13.42
N SER A 99 -5.49 -15.02 -14.55
CA SER A 99 -6.65 -15.91 -14.63
C SER A 99 -6.31 -17.35 -14.21
N ASP A 100 -5.06 -17.77 -14.42
CA ASP A 100 -4.49 -19.00 -13.89
C ASP A 100 -3.74 -18.65 -12.60
N PRO A 101 -4.26 -19.03 -11.42
CA PRO A 101 -3.63 -18.67 -10.14
C PRO A 101 -2.18 -19.15 -10.01
N THR A 102 -1.80 -20.23 -10.72
CA THR A 102 -0.43 -20.75 -10.68
C THR A 102 0.59 -19.82 -11.35
N LYS A 103 0.11 -18.86 -12.14
CA LYS A 103 0.92 -17.84 -12.81
C LYS A 103 0.94 -16.51 -12.07
N SER A 104 0.06 -16.36 -11.09
CA SER A 104 0.05 -15.18 -10.24
C SER A 104 1.35 -15.07 -9.44
N LYS A 105 1.83 -13.83 -9.24
CA LYS A 105 3.14 -13.55 -8.64
C LYS A 105 3.02 -12.39 -7.66
N ILE A 106 3.94 -12.38 -6.70
CA ILE A 106 4.22 -11.23 -5.85
C ILE A 106 5.62 -10.71 -6.15
N ALA A 107 5.80 -9.40 -6.13
CA ALA A 107 7.11 -8.75 -6.16
C ALA A 107 7.16 -7.67 -5.07
N TYR A 108 8.32 -7.49 -4.47
CA TYR A 108 8.53 -6.53 -3.38
C TYR A 108 9.18 -5.25 -3.90
N VAL A 109 8.67 -4.10 -3.48
CA VAL A 109 9.29 -2.81 -3.75
C VAL A 109 10.48 -2.65 -2.81
N THR A 110 11.70 -2.73 -3.33
CA THR A 110 12.92 -2.67 -2.53
C THR A 110 13.47 -1.25 -2.40
N ASP A 111 13.15 -0.37 -3.35
CA ASP A 111 13.57 1.03 -3.36
C ASP A 111 12.67 1.84 -4.31
N GLY A 112 12.81 3.16 -4.27
CA GLY A 112 12.19 4.07 -5.21
C GLY A 112 11.45 5.23 -4.57
N THR A 113 10.66 5.90 -5.40
CA THR A 113 9.95 7.13 -5.03
C THR A 113 8.50 7.10 -5.47
N MET A 114 7.67 7.81 -4.71
CA MET A 114 6.28 8.10 -5.06
C MET A 114 6.03 9.59 -4.90
N LYS A 115 5.52 10.22 -5.95
CA LYS A 115 5.10 11.62 -5.91
C LYS A 115 3.57 11.69 -5.85
N ILE A 116 3.05 12.45 -4.90
CA ILE A 116 1.62 12.69 -4.74
C ILE A 116 1.36 14.18 -4.94
N ASN A 117 0.46 14.51 -5.85
CA ASN A 117 -0.15 15.83 -5.96
C ASN A 117 -1.65 15.68 -5.68
N VAL A 118 -2.24 16.71 -5.06
CA VAL A 118 -3.68 16.75 -4.79
C VAL A 118 -4.21 18.07 -5.33
N SER A 119 -5.20 18.03 -6.22
CA SER A 119 -5.84 19.24 -6.75
C SER A 119 -6.77 19.86 -5.72
N SER A 120 -7.22 21.10 -5.99
CA SER A 120 -8.26 21.78 -5.19
C SER A 120 -9.60 21.05 -5.17
N GLU A 121 -9.84 20.16 -6.14
CA GLU A 121 -11.05 19.33 -6.25
C GLU A 121 -10.90 17.98 -5.54
N GLY A 122 -9.77 17.73 -4.86
CA GLY A 122 -9.51 16.48 -4.16
C GLY A 122 -9.04 15.33 -5.07
N ILE A 123 -8.66 15.61 -6.31
CA ILE A 123 -8.13 14.59 -7.22
C ILE A 123 -6.67 14.32 -6.89
N TYR A 124 -6.34 13.09 -6.61
CA TYR A 124 -4.99 12.58 -6.42
C TYR A 124 -4.34 12.27 -7.76
N ASP A 125 -3.14 12.78 -7.97
CA ASP A 125 -2.23 12.41 -9.07
C ASP A 125 -0.98 11.80 -8.44
N ILE A 126 -0.90 10.46 -8.48
CA ILE A 126 0.15 9.67 -7.85
C ILE A 126 1.03 9.10 -8.96
N GLN A 127 2.34 9.30 -8.84
CA GLN A 127 3.34 8.78 -9.76
C GLN A 127 4.33 7.93 -8.98
N CYS A 128 4.41 6.66 -9.33
CA CYS A 128 5.30 5.69 -8.72
C CYS A 128 6.48 5.38 -9.65
N ASN A 129 7.68 5.35 -9.09
CA ASN A 129 8.89 4.92 -9.75
C ASN A 129 9.67 4.03 -8.77
N PHE A 130 9.46 2.74 -8.87
CA PHE A 130 9.94 1.75 -7.91
C PHE A 130 10.91 0.77 -8.54
N THR A 131 11.83 0.28 -7.73
CA THR A 131 12.67 -0.89 -8.02
C THR A 131 12.10 -2.09 -7.28
N LEU A 132 11.88 -3.19 -7.99
CA LEU A 132 11.40 -4.45 -7.43
C LEU A 132 12.57 -5.37 -7.07
N ASP A 133 12.32 -6.37 -6.24
CA ASP A 133 13.30 -7.35 -5.75
C ASP A 133 14.04 -8.10 -6.87
N GLY A 134 13.44 -8.28 -8.04
CA GLY A 134 14.09 -8.77 -9.26
C GLY A 134 14.95 -7.73 -10.00
N LYS A 135 15.21 -6.54 -9.41
CA LYS A 135 15.86 -5.38 -10.05
C LYS A 135 15.12 -4.85 -11.27
N THR A 136 13.83 -5.13 -11.37
CA THR A 136 12.95 -4.62 -12.42
C THR A 136 12.38 -3.28 -11.98
N GLU A 137 12.26 -2.33 -12.90
CA GLU A 137 11.58 -1.07 -12.64
C GLU A 137 10.07 -1.23 -12.79
N LEU A 138 9.32 -0.66 -11.85
CA LEU A 138 7.88 -0.46 -11.91
C LEU A 138 7.58 1.02 -11.99
N LYS A 139 6.97 1.46 -13.08
CA LYS A 139 6.45 2.81 -13.23
C LYS A 139 4.93 2.75 -13.34
N GLY A 140 4.26 3.52 -12.51
CA GLY A 140 2.80 3.55 -12.49
C GLY A 140 2.28 4.94 -12.21
N THR A 141 1.07 5.20 -12.68
CA THR A 141 0.34 6.45 -12.42
C THR A 141 -1.08 6.15 -12.00
N PHE A 142 -1.58 6.94 -11.08
CA PHE A 142 -2.99 6.93 -10.67
C PHE A 142 -3.48 8.37 -10.68
N LYS A 143 -4.65 8.62 -11.28
CA LYS A 143 -5.26 9.94 -11.28
C LYS A 143 -6.77 9.82 -11.15
N SER A 144 -7.26 10.02 -9.93
CA SER A 144 -8.69 9.95 -9.59
C SER A 144 -8.92 10.50 -8.19
N GLU A 145 -10.18 10.54 -7.77
CA GLU A 145 -10.52 10.58 -6.36
C GLU A 145 -9.90 9.38 -5.63
N LEU A 146 -9.44 9.60 -4.40
CA LEU A 146 -8.87 8.55 -3.55
C LEU A 146 -9.69 8.50 -2.25
N PRO A 147 -10.63 7.56 -2.11
CA PRO A 147 -11.34 7.35 -0.86
C PRO A 147 -10.38 7.08 0.31
N HIS A 148 -10.61 7.74 1.44
CA HIS A 148 -9.83 7.55 2.67
C HIS A 148 -10.73 6.98 3.75
N PHE A 149 -10.24 5.93 4.42
CA PHE A 149 -10.92 5.28 5.52
C PHE A 149 -10.13 5.49 6.82
N ASP A 150 -10.76 6.08 7.82
CA ASP A 150 -10.17 6.22 9.14
C ASP A 150 -10.27 4.87 9.89
N ARG A 151 -9.11 4.27 10.15
CA ARG A 151 -8.96 3.03 10.91
C ARG A 151 -8.43 3.26 12.33
N PHE A 152 -8.13 4.50 12.70
CA PHE A 152 -7.52 4.82 14.00
C PHE A 152 -8.43 4.42 15.17
N ALA A 153 -9.73 4.65 15.05
CA ALA A 153 -10.70 4.35 16.09
C ALA A 153 -11.07 2.85 16.22
N VAL A 154 -10.77 2.04 15.20
CA VAL A 154 -11.23 0.64 15.11
C VAL A 154 -10.10 -0.37 15.19
N THR A 155 -8.85 0.07 15.06
CA THR A 155 -7.70 -0.83 14.95
C THR A 155 -6.81 -0.69 16.18
N PRO A 156 -6.82 -1.66 17.13
CA PRO A 156 -5.82 -1.71 18.19
C PRO A 156 -4.41 -1.76 17.56
N ALA A 157 -3.42 -1.19 18.24
CA ALA A 157 -2.02 -1.17 17.78
C ALA A 157 -1.43 -2.58 17.47
N SER A 158 -2.10 -3.65 17.93
CA SER A 158 -1.75 -5.05 17.67
C SER A 158 -2.53 -5.68 16.51
N ALA A 159 -3.48 -4.97 15.89
CA ALA A 159 -4.29 -5.53 14.82
C ALA A 159 -3.52 -5.51 13.48
N SER A 160 -3.79 -6.52 12.65
CA SER A 160 -3.23 -6.59 11.30
C SER A 160 -3.74 -5.45 10.42
N ARG A 161 -2.92 -5.04 9.46
CA ARG A 161 -3.30 -4.06 8.44
C ARG A 161 -4.47 -4.56 7.61
N HIS A 162 -5.32 -3.63 7.18
CA HIS A 162 -6.42 -3.94 6.29
C HIS A 162 -5.88 -4.36 4.91
N ARG A 163 -6.18 -5.57 4.52
CA ARG A 163 -5.90 -6.12 3.18
C ARG A 163 -7.16 -6.71 2.58
N LEU A 164 -7.33 -6.53 1.29
CA LEU A 164 -8.41 -7.21 0.59
C LEU A 164 -8.11 -8.71 0.49
N LYS A 165 -9.15 -9.51 0.68
CA LYS A 165 -9.08 -10.96 0.48
C LYS A 165 -8.93 -11.24 -1.02
N LEU A 166 -7.91 -11.97 -1.40
CA LEU A 166 -7.79 -12.49 -2.77
C LEU A 166 -8.67 -13.73 -2.91
N GLN A 167 -9.35 -13.86 -4.05
CA GLN A 167 -10.14 -15.05 -4.36
C GLN A 167 -9.26 -16.30 -4.45
N SER A 168 -8.05 -16.14 -4.96
CA SER A 168 -7.05 -17.21 -5.01
C SER A 168 -5.75 -16.74 -4.37
N PRO A 169 -5.13 -17.53 -3.49
CA PRO A 169 -3.87 -17.16 -2.88
C PRO A 169 -2.78 -17.02 -3.95
N VAL A 170 -1.92 -16.02 -3.78
CA VAL A 170 -0.71 -15.81 -4.59
C VAL A 170 0.48 -16.27 -3.75
N ASN A 171 1.21 -17.23 -4.26
CA ASN A 171 2.39 -17.84 -3.61
C ASN A 171 3.68 -17.12 -3.99
#